data_6799d525b41a566e242db54aa9ae968a
#
_entry.id   6799d525b41a566e242db54aa9ae968a
#
_cell.length_a   1.000
_cell.length_b   1.000
_cell.length_c   1.000
_cell.angle_alpha   90.00
_cell.angle_beta   90.00
_cell.angle_gamma   90.00
#
_symmetry.space_group_name_H-M   'P 1'
#
loop_
_entity.id
_entity.type
_entity.pdbx_description
1 polymer ?
#
loop_
_entity_poly.entity_id
_entity_poly.type
_entity_poly.pdbx_seq_one_letter_code
_entity_poly.pdbx_strand_id
1 'polypeptide(L)'
;MDRLNGIEVDELRNYVTAAAQDPMAADRNPVVVARWVGAERAEVTLPSGEAPVFFGGEGEPNAMKMLLASLAACDVDLVANRASLLGVKIETLTVEATGHFNVLRYLGLDAPDGPGYDRIAYAVHLKTRGATSEQLAELRRACEEASPVGDTLRRSVALSLEFDGS
;
A
#
# COMPACT_ATOMS: atom_id res chain seq x y z
N MET A 1 15.38 -11.51 22.43
CA MET A 1 14.53 -10.71 21.54
C MET A 1 13.38 -11.61 21.11
N ASP A 2 12.17 -11.16 21.37
CA ASP A 2 10.97 -11.94 21.04
C ASP A 2 10.59 -11.66 19.57
N ARG A 3 10.85 -12.64 18.69
CA ARG A 3 10.61 -12.53 17.25
C ARG A 3 9.37 -13.32 16.87
N LEU A 4 8.33 -12.64 16.42
CA LEU A 4 7.09 -13.25 15.97
C LEU A 4 6.76 -12.83 14.53
N ASN A 5 6.35 -13.76 13.70
CA ASN A 5 6.08 -13.53 12.27
C ASN A 5 7.26 -12.89 11.49
N GLY A 6 8.50 -13.09 11.98
CA GLY A 6 9.70 -12.45 11.42
C GLY A 6 10.00 -11.04 11.94
N ILE A 7 9.16 -10.49 12.82
CA ILE A 7 9.22 -9.13 13.35
C ILE A 7 9.80 -9.14 14.76
N GLU A 8 10.73 -8.21 15.06
CA GLU A 8 11.25 -7.97 16.40
C GLU A 8 10.20 -7.19 17.21
N VAL A 9 9.42 -7.91 18.02
CA VAL A 9 8.19 -7.36 18.65
C VAL A 9 8.52 -6.25 19.64
N ASP A 10 9.65 -6.35 20.35
CA ASP A 10 10.05 -5.32 21.32
C ASP A 10 10.44 -4.02 20.62
N GLU A 11 11.11 -4.09 19.48
CA GLU A 11 11.43 -2.91 18.66
C GLU A 11 10.17 -2.25 18.12
N LEU A 12 9.22 -3.05 17.64
CA LEU A 12 7.92 -2.54 17.18
C LEU A 12 7.13 -1.86 18.30
N ARG A 13 7.09 -2.43 19.51
CA ARG A 13 6.47 -1.83 20.70
C ARG A 13 7.14 -0.51 21.09
N ASN A 14 8.46 -0.47 21.06
CA ASN A 14 9.22 0.74 21.36
C ASN A 14 8.91 1.84 20.33
N TYR A 15 8.84 1.50 19.04
CA TYR A 15 8.46 2.43 17.99
C TYR A 15 7.03 2.98 18.21
N VAL A 16 6.05 2.12 18.50
CA VAL A 16 4.67 2.54 18.82
C VAL A 16 4.63 3.46 20.03
N THR A 17 5.39 3.15 21.09
CA THR A 17 5.47 3.97 22.29
C THR A 17 6.08 5.35 22.00
N ALA A 18 7.17 5.39 21.23
CA ALA A 18 7.82 6.64 20.85
C ALA A 18 6.90 7.52 19.98
N ALA A 19 6.23 6.93 19.00
CA ALA A 19 5.26 7.64 18.16
C ALA A 19 4.05 8.19 18.96
N ALA A 20 3.62 7.48 20.00
CA ALA A 20 2.55 7.96 20.89
C ALA A 20 3.01 9.15 21.75
N GLN A 21 4.29 9.22 22.11
CA GLN A 21 4.86 10.32 22.89
C GLN A 21 5.18 11.55 22.05
N ASP A 22 5.57 11.34 20.80
CA ASP A 22 5.86 12.40 19.83
C ASP A 22 5.20 12.09 18.47
N PRO A 23 3.92 12.45 18.28
CA PRO A 23 3.21 12.21 17.03
C PRO A 23 3.88 12.88 15.82
N MET A 24 4.57 14.01 16.01
CA MET A 24 5.28 14.70 14.92
C MET A 24 6.44 13.86 14.37
N ALA A 25 7.07 13.03 15.21
CA ALA A 25 8.12 12.10 14.77
C ALA A 25 7.58 10.97 13.87
N ALA A 26 6.27 10.79 13.80
CA ALA A 26 5.61 9.83 12.92
C ALA A 26 5.25 10.42 11.54
N ASP A 27 5.38 11.73 11.33
CA ASP A 27 5.10 12.36 10.04
C ASP A 27 6.06 11.87 8.95
N ARG A 28 5.54 11.66 7.76
CA ARG A 28 6.31 11.22 6.59
C ARG A 28 5.93 12.07 5.38
N ASN A 29 6.94 12.58 4.68
CA ASN A 29 6.81 13.38 3.47
C ASN A 29 7.67 12.75 2.35
N PRO A 30 7.32 11.58 1.85
CA PRO A 30 8.11 10.90 0.82
C PRO A 30 8.03 11.65 -0.52
N VAL A 31 9.14 11.67 -1.24
CA VAL A 31 9.23 12.21 -2.60
C VAL A 31 9.60 11.07 -3.54
N VAL A 32 8.82 10.88 -4.59
CA VAL A 32 9.08 9.90 -5.65
C VAL A 32 9.31 10.66 -6.95
N VAL A 33 10.35 10.29 -7.68
CA VAL A 33 10.68 10.92 -8.97
C VAL A 33 10.53 9.88 -10.07
N ALA A 34 9.72 10.19 -11.08
CA ALA A 34 9.60 9.41 -12.29
C ALA A 34 10.23 10.15 -13.47
N ARG A 35 11.04 9.46 -14.26
CA ARG A 35 11.69 9.98 -15.46
C ARG A 35 11.33 9.14 -16.66
N TRP A 36 10.94 9.77 -17.75
CA TRP A 36 10.78 9.10 -19.03
C TRP A 36 12.13 8.60 -19.58
N VAL A 37 12.18 7.35 -19.99
CA VAL A 37 13.39 6.69 -20.51
C VAL A 37 13.20 6.12 -21.92
N GLY A 38 12.17 6.58 -22.61
CA GLY A 38 11.85 6.22 -24.01
C GLY A 38 10.57 5.39 -24.13
N ALA A 39 9.92 5.46 -25.27
CA ALA A 39 8.63 4.82 -25.54
C ALA A 39 7.60 5.10 -24.42
N GLU A 40 6.90 4.10 -23.91
CA GLU A 40 5.94 4.20 -22.80
C GLU A 40 6.60 3.95 -21.42
N ARG A 41 7.94 3.97 -21.35
CA ARG A 41 8.70 3.50 -20.20
C ARG A 41 9.11 4.62 -19.27
N ALA A 42 8.87 4.44 -17.98
CA ALA A 42 9.32 5.31 -16.91
C ALA A 42 10.27 4.57 -15.94
N GLU A 43 11.33 5.27 -15.53
CA GLU A 43 12.20 4.89 -14.41
C GLU A 43 11.74 5.65 -13.17
N VAL A 44 11.42 4.96 -12.09
CA VAL A 44 10.95 5.54 -10.83
C VAL A 44 11.99 5.33 -9.75
N THR A 45 12.45 6.44 -9.15
CA THR A 45 13.39 6.43 -8.03
C THR A 45 12.63 6.65 -6.73
N LEU A 46 12.87 5.78 -5.75
CA LEU A 46 12.32 5.86 -4.40
C LEU A 46 13.29 6.59 -3.46
N PRO A 47 12.79 7.28 -2.40
CA PRO A 47 13.61 8.14 -1.54
C PRO A 47 14.59 7.38 -0.64
N SER A 48 14.35 6.11 -0.38
CA SER A 48 15.11 5.27 0.55
C SER A 48 16.35 4.62 -0.06
N GLY A 49 16.67 4.91 -1.33
CA GLY A 49 17.89 4.44 -1.98
C GLY A 49 17.81 3.02 -2.55
N GLU A 50 16.60 2.47 -2.65
CA GLU A 50 16.35 1.22 -3.34
C GLU A 50 16.69 1.33 -4.83
N ALA A 51 16.90 0.18 -5.47
CA ALA A 51 17.07 0.12 -6.92
C ALA A 51 15.85 0.74 -7.63
N PRO A 52 16.06 1.48 -8.72
CA PRO A 52 14.96 2.04 -9.50
C PRO A 52 13.96 0.97 -9.94
N VAL A 53 12.67 1.32 -9.93
CA VAL A 53 11.61 0.49 -10.46
C VAL A 53 11.23 1.00 -11.84
N PHE A 54 11.11 0.10 -12.81
CA PHE A 54 10.70 0.44 -14.16
C PHE A 54 9.25 0.06 -14.43
N PHE A 55 8.55 0.88 -15.20
CA PHE A 55 7.15 0.73 -15.54
C PHE A 55 6.95 0.88 -17.06
N GLY A 56 5.99 0.14 -17.60
CA GLY A 56 5.48 0.31 -18.95
C GLY A 56 6.21 -0.47 -20.04
N GLY A 57 7.40 -1.01 -19.78
CA GLY A 57 8.13 -1.85 -20.73
C GLY A 57 7.59 -3.29 -20.79
N GLU A 58 8.04 -4.05 -21.78
CA GLU A 58 7.72 -5.48 -21.87
C GLU A 58 8.22 -6.22 -20.63
N GLY A 59 7.35 -6.96 -19.98
CA GLY A 59 7.63 -7.65 -18.71
C GLY A 59 7.68 -6.76 -17.47
N GLU A 60 7.53 -5.45 -17.63
CA GLU A 60 7.47 -4.51 -16.51
C GLU A 60 6.04 -4.30 -15.99
N PRO A 61 5.87 -3.89 -14.72
CA PRO A 61 4.56 -3.62 -14.18
C PRO A 61 3.92 -2.39 -14.85
N ASN A 62 2.61 -2.41 -14.93
CA ASN A 62 1.79 -1.25 -15.28
C ASN A 62 1.48 -0.46 -14.00
N ALA A 63 1.47 0.88 -14.06
CA ALA A 63 1.24 1.75 -12.92
C ALA A 63 -0.11 1.48 -12.20
N MET A 64 -1.17 1.21 -12.98
CA MET A 64 -2.49 0.88 -12.41
C MET A 64 -2.44 -0.45 -11.62
N LYS A 65 -1.76 -1.48 -12.14
CA LYS A 65 -1.55 -2.74 -11.39
C LYS A 65 -0.70 -2.52 -10.13
N MET A 66 0.28 -1.62 -10.20
CA MET A 66 1.10 -1.29 -9.02
C MET A 66 0.32 -0.56 -7.94
N LEU A 67 -0.70 0.21 -8.29
CA LEU A 67 -1.60 0.79 -7.29
C LEU A 67 -2.35 -0.29 -6.49
N LEU A 68 -2.85 -1.33 -7.18
CA LEU A 68 -3.44 -2.50 -6.51
C LEU A 68 -2.41 -3.29 -5.70
N ALA A 69 -1.21 -3.47 -6.24
CA ALA A 69 -0.12 -4.14 -5.53
C ALA A 69 0.29 -3.37 -4.27
N SER A 70 0.30 -2.04 -4.32
CA SER A 70 0.58 -1.18 -3.15
C SER A 70 -0.48 -1.35 -2.06
N LEU A 71 -1.77 -1.43 -2.42
CA LEU A 71 -2.84 -1.73 -1.48
C LEU A 71 -2.63 -3.10 -0.82
N ALA A 72 -2.40 -4.12 -1.62
CA ALA A 72 -2.22 -5.49 -1.12
C ALA A 72 -0.98 -5.60 -0.21
N ALA A 73 0.15 -5.02 -0.61
CA ALA A 73 1.38 -5.03 0.19
C ALA A 73 1.22 -4.26 1.51
N CYS A 74 0.53 -3.11 1.47
CA CYS A 74 0.24 -2.30 2.65
C CYS A 74 -0.56 -3.10 3.70
N ASP A 75 -1.55 -3.86 3.27
CA ASP A 75 -2.37 -4.65 4.19
C ASP A 75 -1.64 -5.92 4.68
N VAL A 76 -0.77 -6.52 3.88
CA VAL A 76 0.12 -7.59 4.35
C VAL A 76 1.02 -7.10 5.48
N ASP A 77 1.68 -5.95 5.31
CA ASP A 77 2.54 -5.35 6.33
C ASP A 77 1.73 -4.98 7.59
N LEU A 78 0.59 -4.32 7.42
CA LEU A 78 -0.30 -3.92 8.51
C LEU A 78 -0.74 -5.13 9.35
N VAL A 79 -1.21 -6.20 8.69
CA VAL A 79 -1.69 -7.42 9.38
C VAL A 79 -0.52 -8.11 10.09
N ALA A 80 0.66 -8.20 9.47
CA ALA A 80 1.83 -8.83 10.06
C ALA A 80 2.28 -8.10 11.33
N ASN A 81 2.35 -6.75 11.29
CA ASN A 81 2.70 -5.92 12.43
C ASN A 81 1.66 -6.02 13.56
N ARG A 82 0.37 -5.89 13.23
CA ARG A 82 -0.71 -5.99 14.22
C ARG A 82 -0.82 -7.36 14.85
N ALA A 83 -0.73 -8.43 14.06
CA ALA A 83 -0.72 -9.81 14.57
C ALA A 83 0.44 -10.03 15.54
N SER A 84 1.64 -9.50 15.23
CA SER A 84 2.82 -9.62 16.09
C SER A 84 2.63 -8.88 17.41
N LEU A 85 2.07 -7.68 17.41
CA LEU A 85 1.74 -6.93 18.63
C LEU A 85 0.70 -7.65 19.49
N LEU A 86 -0.28 -8.33 18.87
CA LEU A 86 -1.31 -9.11 19.53
C LEU A 86 -0.84 -10.52 19.98
N GLY A 87 0.41 -10.89 19.68
CA GLY A 87 0.94 -12.22 19.97
C GLY A 87 0.35 -13.33 19.09
N VAL A 88 -0.24 -12.99 17.95
CA VAL A 88 -0.86 -13.94 17.02
C VAL A 88 0.17 -14.49 16.04
N LYS A 89 0.31 -15.82 16.00
CA LYS A 89 1.16 -16.52 15.03
C LYS A 89 0.45 -16.67 13.68
N ILE A 90 0.98 -16.05 12.63
CA ILE A 90 0.51 -16.24 11.25
C ILE A 90 1.07 -17.55 10.69
N GLU A 91 0.22 -18.32 10.04
CA GLU A 91 0.61 -19.49 9.24
C GLU A 91 0.65 -19.15 7.75
N THR A 92 -0.37 -18.46 7.25
CA THR A 92 -0.40 -17.93 5.88
C THR A 92 -1.15 -16.59 5.87
N LEU A 93 -0.69 -15.69 5.01
CA LEU A 93 -1.33 -14.40 4.75
C LEU A 93 -1.22 -14.10 3.26
N THR A 94 -2.33 -13.87 2.61
CA THR A 94 -2.42 -13.46 1.21
C THR A 94 -3.46 -12.36 1.09
N VAL A 95 -3.16 -11.32 0.34
CA VAL A 95 -4.11 -10.27 -0.02
C VAL A 95 -4.26 -10.24 -1.53
N GLU A 96 -5.48 -10.42 -2.01
CA GLU A 96 -5.85 -10.26 -3.41
C GLU A 96 -6.56 -8.92 -3.58
N ALA A 97 -6.15 -8.14 -4.60
CA ALA A 97 -6.82 -6.90 -4.97
C ALA A 97 -7.17 -6.92 -6.45
N THR A 98 -8.41 -6.55 -6.75
CA THR A 98 -8.93 -6.43 -8.12
C THR A 98 -9.51 -5.04 -8.33
N GLY A 99 -9.44 -4.54 -9.55
CA GLY A 99 -10.01 -3.24 -9.89
C GLY A 99 -10.50 -3.21 -11.34
N HIS A 100 -11.47 -2.35 -11.59
CA HIS A 100 -11.99 -2.10 -12.92
C HIS A 100 -11.74 -0.64 -13.31
N PHE A 101 -11.27 -0.40 -14.53
CA PHE A 101 -11.10 0.93 -15.11
C PHE A 101 -11.22 0.88 -16.63
N ASN A 102 -11.53 2.02 -17.23
CA ASN A 102 -11.63 2.17 -18.67
C ASN A 102 -10.55 3.11 -19.19
N VAL A 103 -9.86 2.72 -20.24
CA VAL A 103 -8.72 3.46 -20.80
C VAL A 103 -9.11 4.52 -21.86
N LEU A 104 -10.37 4.64 -22.24
CA LEU A 104 -10.80 5.54 -23.32
C LEU A 104 -10.33 6.98 -23.10
N ARG A 105 -10.56 7.55 -21.90
CA ARG A 105 -10.09 8.92 -21.60
C ARG A 105 -8.57 9.05 -21.60
N TYR A 106 -7.85 8.04 -21.15
CA TYR A 106 -6.40 8.01 -21.24
C TYR A 106 -5.92 8.07 -22.70
N LEU A 107 -6.66 7.47 -23.62
CA LEU A 107 -6.40 7.49 -25.06
C LEU A 107 -6.94 8.75 -25.77
N GLY A 108 -7.48 9.71 -25.02
CA GLY A 108 -8.04 10.95 -25.59
C GLY A 108 -9.45 10.80 -26.20
N LEU A 109 -10.13 9.71 -25.91
CA LEU A 109 -11.48 9.44 -26.40
C LEU A 109 -12.52 9.82 -25.34
N ASP A 110 -13.74 10.16 -25.80
CA ASP A 110 -14.85 10.44 -24.89
C ASP A 110 -15.28 9.18 -24.14
N ALA A 111 -15.48 9.30 -22.84
CA ALA A 111 -16.02 8.26 -21.99
C ALA A 111 -16.82 8.90 -20.84
N PRO A 112 -17.91 8.24 -20.38
CA PRO A 112 -18.73 8.76 -19.29
C PRO A 112 -17.98 8.84 -17.97
N ASP A 113 -17.04 7.91 -17.74
CA ASP A 113 -16.28 7.78 -16.50
C ASP A 113 -14.86 8.33 -16.62
N GLY A 114 -14.20 8.58 -15.47
CA GLY A 114 -12.82 8.98 -15.42
C GLY A 114 -11.86 7.86 -15.86
N PRO A 115 -10.55 8.17 -16.05
CA PRO A 115 -9.56 7.18 -16.50
C PRO A 115 -9.05 6.26 -15.37
N GLY A 116 -9.41 6.53 -14.13
CA GLY A 116 -8.99 5.77 -12.95
C GLY A 116 -9.88 4.56 -12.67
N TYR A 117 -9.59 3.86 -11.59
CA TYR A 117 -10.48 2.80 -11.09
C TYR A 117 -11.83 3.37 -10.67
N ASP A 118 -12.89 2.81 -11.18
CA ASP A 118 -14.28 3.06 -10.75
C ASP A 118 -14.69 2.13 -9.60
N ARG A 119 -13.99 0.99 -9.47
CA ARG A 119 -14.20 0.00 -8.42
C ARG A 119 -12.90 -0.73 -8.12
N ILE A 120 -12.61 -0.84 -6.82
CA ILE A 120 -11.58 -1.73 -6.27
C ILE A 120 -12.23 -2.64 -5.24
N ALA A 121 -11.94 -3.93 -5.31
CA ALA A 121 -12.29 -4.92 -4.29
C ALA A 121 -11.03 -5.66 -3.87
N TYR A 122 -10.89 -5.96 -2.57
CA TYR A 122 -9.78 -6.76 -2.09
C TYR A 122 -10.23 -7.71 -0.97
N ALA A 123 -9.50 -8.83 -0.83
CA ALA A 123 -9.75 -9.85 0.16
C ALA A 123 -8.45 -10.22 0.89
N VAL A 124 -8.54 -10.34 2.20
CA VAL A 124 -7.45 -10.79 3.08
C VAL A 124 -7.71 -12.23 3.48
N HIS A 125 -6.83 -13.13 3.07
CA HIS A 125 -6.87 -14.55 3.42
C HIS A 125 -5.82 -14.81 4.49
N LEU A 126 -6.25 -14.98 5.73
CA LEU A 126 -5.40 -15.14 6.90
C LEU A 126 -5.64 -16.48 7.57
N LYS A 127 -4.58 -17.26 7.76
CA LYS A 127 -4.53 -18.43 8.63
C LYS A 127 -3.63 -18.15 9.82
N THR A 128 -4.10 -18.44 11.03
CA THR A 128 -3.35 -18.23 12.27
C THR A 128 -3.34 -19.48 13.14
N ARG A 129 -2.41 -19.54 14.05
CA ARG A 129 -2.36 -20.58 15.07
C ARG A 129 -2.87 -20.03 16.41
N GLY A 130 -4.04 -20.49 16.84
CA GLY A 130 -4.58 -20.24 18.16
C GLY A 130 -5.07 -18.81 18.40
N ALA A 131 -5.35 -18.02 17.33
CA ALA A 131 -5.94 -16.71 17.49
C ALA A 131 -7.37 -16.79 18.01
N THR A 132 -7.75 -15.87 18.90
CA THR A 132 -9.11 -15.73 19.36
C THR A 132 -9.98 -14.98 18.34
N SER A 133 -11.31 -15.09 18.48
CA SER A 133 -12.25 -14.35 17.63
C SER A 133 -12.07 -12.83 17.77
N GLU A 134 -11.73 -12.34 18.96
CA GLU A 134 -11.48 -10.94 19.26
C GLU A 134 -10.21 -10.43 18.55
N GLN A 135 -9.13 -11.25 18.56
CA GLN A 135 -7.89 -10.93 17.84
C GLN A 135 -8.12 -10.89 16.33
N LEU A 136 -8.89 -11.83 15.77
CA LEU A 136 -9.23 -11.81 14.35
C LEU A 136 -10.11 -10.60 13.99
N ALA A 137 -11.05 -10.23 14.83
CA ALA A 137 -11.88 -9.02 14.66
C ALA A 137 -11.02 -7.74 14.69
N GLU A 138 -10.02 -7.68 15.59
CA GLU A 138 -9.08 -6.56 15.65
C GLU A 138 -8.24 -6.45 14.38
N LEU A 139 -7.72 -7.56 13.85
CA LEU A 139 -6.96 -7.57 12.61
C LEU A 139 -7.81 -7.13 11.41
N ARG A 140 -9.07 -7.57 11.35
CA ARG A 140 -10.01 -7.12 10.33
C ARG A 140 -10.25 -5.61 10.42
N ARG A 141 -10.54 -5.09 11.62
CA ARG A 141 -10.75 -3.66 11.85
C ARG A 141 -9.51 -2.85 11.45
N ALA A 142 -8.30 -3.36 11.71
CA ALA A 142 -7.08 -2.69 11.29
C ALA A 142 -7.02 -2.51 9.77
N CYS A 143 -7.38 -3.51 8.96
CA CYS A 143 -7.46 -3.38 7.51
C CYS A 143 -8.54 -2.37 7.08
N GLU A 144 -9.67 -2.33 7.79
CA GLU A 144 -10.78 -1.43 7.47
C GLU A 144 -10.46 0.04 7.81
N GLU A 145 -9.72 0.32 8.88
CA GLU A 145 -9.58 1.66 9.47
C GLU A 145 -8.15 2.21 9.44
N ALA A 146 -7.11 1.36 9.39
CA ALA A 146 -5.73 1.76 9.61
C ALA A 146 -4.79 1.49 8.41
N SER A 147 -5.31 1.00 7.28
CA SER A 147 -4.52 0.83 6.05
C SER A 147 -4.24 2.19 5.39
N PRO A 148 -2.99 2.68 5.35
CA PRO A 148 -2.69 3.98 4.75
C PRO A 148 -3.09 4.08 3.28
N VAL A 149 -2.78 3.05 2.47
CA VAL A 149 -3.17 3.02 1.07
C VAL A 149 -4.69 2.84 0.94
N GLY A 150 -5.30 1.99 1.77
CA GLY A 150 -6.75 1.79 1.82
C GLY A 150 -7.50 3.08 2.15
N ASP A 151 -7.04 3.84 3.15
CA ASP A 151 -7.60 5.14 3.50
C ASP A 151 -7.46 6.14 2.34
N THR A 152 -6.27 6.22 1.73
CA THR A 152 -6.01 7.11 0.59
C THR A 152 -6.95 6.82 -0.59
N LEU A 153 -7.25 5.55 -0.86
CA LEU A 153 -8.15 5.16 -1.95
C LEU A 153 -9.64 5.37 -1.64
N ARG A 154 -10.03 5.37 -0.36
CA ARG A 154 -11.43 5.58 0.05
C ARG A 154 -11.85 7.04 0.10
N ARG A 155 -10.93 7.95 0.38
CA ARG A 155 -11.20 9.38 0.52
C ARG A 155 -10.61 10.19 -0.62
N SER A 156 -11.15 11.37 -0.84
CA SER A 156 -10.54 12.34 -1.76
C SER A 156 -9.28 12.91 -1.14
N VAL A 157 -8.16 12.79 -1.86
CA VAL A 157 -6.89 13.44 -1.55
C VAL A 157 -6.70 14.60 -2.51
N ALA A 158 -6.37 15.78 -1.99
CA ALA A 158 -6.11 16.94 -2.82
C ALA A 158 -4.87 16.68 -3.71
N LEU A 159 -5.04 16.86 -5.01
CA LEU A 159 -3.95 16.82 -5.97
C LEU A 159 -3.73 18.22 -6.52
N SER A 160 -2.47 18.67 -6.55
CA SER A 160 -2.07 19.89 -7.24
C SER A 160 -1.07 19.53 -8.33
N LEU A 161 -1.23 20.14 -9.50
CA LEU A 161 -0.32 19.97 -10.63
C LEU A 161 0.40 21.30 -10.88
N GLU A 162 1.73 21.25 -10.88
CA GLU A 162 2.57 22.28 -11.49
C GLU A 162 3.09 21.73 -12.81
N PHE A 163 2.88 22.46 -13.90
CA PHE A 163 3.32 22.05 -15.22
C PHE A 163 4.24 23.12 -15.78
N ASP A 164 5.52 22.79 -15.93
CA ASP A 164 6.52 23.63 -16.58
C ASP A 164 6.89 22.98 -17.92
N GLY A 165 6.60 23.69 -19.01
CA GLY A 165 6.86 23.26 -20.38
C GLY A 165 7.58 24.37 -21.14
N SER A 166 8.74 24.08 -21.67
CA SER A 166 9.53 24.98 -22.55
C SER A 166 9.61 24.46 -23.97
#